data_05be5ed6c955cdfe8656e116d19d4cf4
#
_entry.id   05be5ed6c955cdfe8656e116d19d4cf4
#
_cell.length_a   1.000
_cell.length_b   1.000
_cell.length_c   1.000
_cell.angle_alpha   90.00
_cell.angle_beta   90.00
_cell.angle_gamma   90.00
#
_symmetry.space_group_name_H-M   'P 1'
#
loop_
_entity.id
_entity.type
_entity.pdbx_description
1 polymer ?
#
loop_
_entity_poly.entity_id
_entity_poly.type
_entity_poly.pdbx_seq_one_letter_code
_entity_poly.pdbx_strand_id
1 'polypeptide(L)'
;GSSDSGDTVKIGIFEPTSGQNGAGGKKEILGIEYANSIKPTVTINGKEYKVQLITADNASEQSKAPAAAQTLISKGVSVVIGTYGSSCAIAAGPLFRDAKIPAIGTSCTNPQVTEGNDYYFRVSYIDPFQGAVMANFANKEKGSVNCALIIESGDDYSAGFGNYFQKEMERLGGKATVLEFQKAETDFSTIMATIKSAGYDGIFAPVSIETAAMIISQARDSGVTCPIMAGDTWDDISIAQRTGDKATDIYFSAFFDAADESNTEGKAFVEGFKKWVAEDKTRIENNGGTADAISSVTPCGYDAYMAAVNAIEKAGSTEGAAIRDALAALEVKGLVTGDLKFDENGDAIKTYAVIKTIKDGDIVYSSTYNG
;
A
#
# COMPACT_ATOMS: atom_id res chain seq x y z
N GLY A 1 -5.98 -35.48 -27.07
CA GLY A 1 -5.57 -34.19 -26.55
C GLY A 1 -4.93 -34.39 -25.21
N SER A 2 -3.62 -34.44 -25.12
CA SER A 2 -2.92 -34.43 -23.85
C SER A 2 -3.21 -33.11 -23.17
N SER A 3 -3.96 -33.15 -22.09
CA SER A 3 -3.94 -32.07 -21.13
C SER A 3 -2.52 -31.98 -20.60
N ASP A 4 -1.79 -30.99 -21.06
CA ASP A 4 -0.51 -30.64 -20.48
C ASP A 4 -0.81 -30.14 -19.06
N SER A 5 -0.83 -31.10 -18.11
CA SER A 5 -0.77 -30.79 -16.68
C SER A 5 0.65 -30.39 -16.37
N GLY A 6 1.11 -29.29 -17.01
CA GLY A 6 2.42 -28.73 -16.75
C GLY A 6 2.53 -28.44 -15.28
N ASP A 7 3.72 -28.62 -14.73
CA ASP A 7 3.98 -28.30 -13.34
C ASP A 7 3.66 -26.83 -13.09
N THR A 8 2.88 -26.59 -12.09
CA THR A 8 2.33 -25.28 -11.73
C THR A 8 2.62 -24.99 -10.26
N VAL A 9 3.04 -23.77 -9.98
CA VAL A 9 3.05 -23.21 -8.64
C VAL A 9 2.00 -22.12 -8.55
N LYS A 10 1.21 -22.13 -7.47
CA LYS A 10 0.10 -21.21 -7.29
C LYS A 10 0.49 -20.10 -6.31
N ILE A 11 0.34 -18.85 -6.74
CA ILE A 11 0.51 -17.67 -5.90
C ILE A 11 -0.86 -17.05 -5.70
N GLY A 12 -1.27 -16.89 -4.43
CA GLY A 12 -2.52 -16.25 -4.07
C GLY A 12 -2.37 -14.73 -4.07
N ILE A 13 -3.35 -14.05 -4.60
CA ILE A 13 -3.48 -12.60 -4.52
C ILE A 13 -4.61 -12.29 -3.54
N PHE A 14 -4.24 -11.79 -2.36
CA PHE A 14 -5.15 -11.41 -1.29
C PHE A 14 -5.25 -9.89 -1.29
N GLU A 15 -6.26 -9.35 -1.98
CA GLU A 15 -6.36 -7.91 -2.23
C GLU A 15 -7.82 -7.47 -2.27
N PRO A 16 -8.12 -6.20 -1.95
CA PRO A 16 -9.44 -5.66 -2.24
C PRO A 16 -9.58 -5.32 -3.72
N THR A 17 -10.62 -5.79 -4.35
CA THR A 17 -11.07 -5.35 -5.68
C THR A 17 -12.36 -4.56 -5.60
N SER A 18 -12.89 -4.39 -4.39
CA SER A 18 -14.11 -3.64 -4.07
C SER A 18 -13.95 -2.97 -2.70
N GLY A 19 -14.92 -2.12 -2.34
CA GLY A 19 -14.92 -1.40 -1.06
C GLY A 19 -14.02 -0.16 -1.07
N GLN A 20 -13.77 0.37 0.12
CA GLN A 20 -13.10 1.68 0.32
C GLN A 20 -11.73 1.80 -0.33
N ASN A 21 -11.00 0.70 -0.45
CA ASN A 21 -9.65 0.64 -0.99
C ASN A 21 -9.54 -0.20 -2.27
N GLY A 22 -10.67 -0.54 -2.88
CA GLY A 22 -10.69 -1.35 -4.10
C GLY A 22 -9.84 -0.77 -5.23
N ALA A 23 -9.86 0.55 -5.40
CA ALA A 23 -9.04 1.24 -6.39
C ALA A 23 -7.54 0.99 -6.18
N GLY A 24 -7.09 0.99 -4.92
CA GLY A 24 -5.68 0.72 -4.58
C GLY A 24 -5.31 -0.75 -4.77
N GLY A 25 -6.17 -1.66 -4.32
CA GLY A 25 -5.95 -3.10 -4.49
C GLY A 25 -5.84 -3.50 -5.96
N LYS A 26 -6.67 -2.95 -6.82
CA LYS A 26 -6.59 -3.18 -8.28
C LYS A 26 -5.25 -2.72 -8.85
N LYS A 27 -4.69 -1.63 -8.36
CA LYS A 27 -3.38 -1.13 -8.81
C LYS A 27 -2.22 -1.99 -8.33
N GLU A 28 -2.32 -2.55 -7.12
CA GLU A 28 -1.36 -3.56 -6.65
C GLU A 28 -1.41 -4.82 -7.49
N ILE A 29 -2.62 -5.29 -7.81
CA ILE A 29 -2.82 -6.45 -8.69
C ILE A 29 -2.19 -6.23 -10.06
N LEU A 30 -2.35 -5.05 -10.63
CA LEU A 30 -1.70 -4.71 -11.92
C LEU A 30 -0.18 -4.85 -11.82
N GLY A 31 0.44 -4.41 -10.72
CA GLY A 31 1.87 -4.60 -10.50
C GLY A 31 2.27 -6.07 -10.44
N ILE A 32 1.48 -6.88 -9.77
CA ILE A 32 1.69 -8.34 -9.68
C ILE A 32 1.54 -8.99 -11.06
N GLU A 33 0.49 -8.65 -11.80
CA GLU A 33 0.24 -9.21 -13.12
C GLU A 33 1.31 -8.79 -14.14
N TYR A 34 1.77 -7.54 -14.08
CA TYR A 34 2.87 -7.07 -14.91
C TYR A 34 4.15 -7.83 -14.61
N ALA A 35 4.48 -8.02 -13.32
CA ALA A 35 5.63 -8.83 -12.92
C ALA A 35 5.52 -10.27 -13.42
N ASN A 36 4.34 -10.87 -13.33
CA ASN A 36 4.08 -12.22 -13.87
C ASN A 36 4.27 -12.27 -15.38
N SER A 37 3.91 -11.23 -16.11
CA SER A 37 4.14 -11.16 -17.56
C SER A 37 5.63 -11.14 -17.92
N ILE A 38 6.48 -10.60 -17.04
CA ILE A 38 7.93 -10.56 -17.22
C ILE A 38 8.57 -11.87 -16.76
N LYS A 39 8.16 -12.41 -15.62
CA LYS A 39 8.66 -13.67 -15.07
C LYS A 39 7.51 -14.65 -14.82
N PRO A 40 7.02 -15.33 -15.88
CA PRO A 40 5.84 -16.19 -15.78
C PRO A 40 6.14 -17.58 -15.24
N THR A 41 7.41 -17.94 -15.10
CA THR A 41 7.86 -19.28 -14.67
C THR A 41 8.93 -19.19 -13.60
N VAL A 42 9.06 -20.27 -12.83
CA VAL A 42 10.16 -20.47 -11.87
C VAL A 42 10.81 -21.81 -12.13
N THR A 43 12.11 -21.91 -11.82
CA THR A 43 12.86 -23.16 -11.89
C THR A 43 13.03 -23.74 -10.50
N ILE A 44 12.54 -24.97 -10.30
CA ILE A 44 12.64 -25.70 -9.04
C ILE A 44 13.38 -27.02 -9.33
N ASN A 45 14.58 -27.16 -8.76
CA ASN A 45 15.42 -28.35 -8.95
C ASN A 45 15.61 -28.69 -10.44
N GLY A 46 15.89 -27.70 -11.26
CA GLY A 46 16.14 -27.86 -12.68
C GLY A 46 14.90 -28.02 -13.54
N LYS A 47 13.71 -27.99 -12.98
CA LYS A 47 12.44 -28.13 -13.67
C LYS A 47 11.67 -26.81 -13.69
N GLU A 48 11.11 -26.46 -14.84
CA GLU A 48 10.32 -25.24 -15.00
C GLU A 48 8.87 -25.45 -14.55
N TYR A 49 8.38 -24.52 -13.74
CA TYR A 49 6.99 -24.46 -13.26
C TYR A 49 6.35 -23.16 -13.73
N LYS A 50 5.13 -23.25 -14.23
CA LYS A 50 4.32 -22.07 -14.55
C LYS A 50 3.78 -21.46 -13.25
N VAL A 51 3.87 -20.14 -13.10
CA VAL A 51 3.24 -19.44 -11.99
C VAL A 51 1.79 -19.13 -12.35
N GLN A 52 0.86 -19.65 -11.55
CA GLN A 52 -0.57 -19.39 -11.66
C GLN A 52 -0.98 -18.41 -10.55
N LEU A 53 -1.61 -17.31 -10.95
CA LEU A 53 -2.16 -16.33 -10.03
C LEU A 53 -3.62 -16.64 -9.70
N ILE A 54 -3.98 -16.63 -8.42
CA ILE A 54 -5.35 -16.88 -7.95
C ILE A 54 -5.73 -15.74 -7.02
N THR A 55 -6.76 -14.98 -7.37
CA THR A 55 -7.20 -13.80 -6.63
C THR A 55 -8.41 -14.10 -5.74
N ALA A 56 -8.38 -13.58 -4.52
CA ALA A 56 -9.53 -13.54 -3.63
C ALA A 56 -9.74 -12.11 -3.13
N ASP A 57 -10.93 -11.57 -3.32
CA ASP A 57 -11.32 -10.23 -2.91
C ASP A 57 -11.64 -10.19 -1.41
N ASN A 58 -10.90 -9.40 -0.63
CA ASN A 58 -11.23 -9.17 0.78
C ASN A 58 -12.18 -7.97 0.98
N ALA A 59 -12.60 -7.33 -0.10
CA ALA A 59 -13.58 -6.25 -0.15
C ALA A 59 -13.24 -5.02 0.72
N SER A 60 -11.99 -4.84 1.11
CA SER A 60 -11.56 -3.80 2.05
C SER A 60 -12.20 -3.92 3.44
N GLU A 61 -12.74 -5.10 3.78
CA GLU A 61 -13.46 -5.31 5.02
C GLU A 61 -12.80 -6.37 5.91
N GLN A 62 -12.48 -5.97 7.13
CA GLN A 62 -11.88 -6.85 8.13
C GLN A 62 -12.70 -8.13 8.34
N SER A 63 -14.03 -8.00 8.38
CA SER A 63 -14.94 -9.13 8.60
C SER A 63 -14.98 -10.13 7.44
N LYS A 64 -14.60 -9.72 6.23
CA LYS A 64 -14.58 -10.57 5.03
C LYS A 64 -13.20 -11.14 4.73
N ALA A 65 -12.17 -10.61 5.37
CA ALA A 65 -10.79 -11.04 5.14
C ALA A 65 -10.55 -12.53 5.45
N PRO A 66 -11.06 -13.10 6.55
CA PRO A 66 -10.87 -14.53 6.83
C PRO A 66 -11.43 -15.44 5.75
N ALA A 67 -12.61 -15.15 5.19
CA ALA A 67 -13.21 -15.97 4.12
C ALA A 67 -12.37 -15.93 2.84
N ALA A 68 -11.85 -14.75 2.47
CA ALA A 68 -10.95 -14.60 1.32
C ALA A 68 -9.65 -15.40 1.53
N ALA A 69 -9.09 -15.35 2.75
CA ALA A 69 -7.90 -16.14 3.09
C ALA A 69 -8.18 -17.65 2.97
N GLN A 70 -9.30 -18.13 3.50
CA GLN A 70 -9.68 -19.54 3.40
C GLN A 70 -9.87 -20.01 1.96
N THR A 71 -10.39 -19.15 1.09
CA THR A 71 -10.51 -19.45 -0.34
C THR A 71 -9.12 -19.73 -0.95
N LEU A 72 -8.12 -18.89 -0.66
CA LEU A 72 -6.77 -19.09 -1.17
C LEU A 72 -6.12 -20.34 -0.58
N ILE A 73 -6.29 -20.57 0.71
CA ILE A 73 -5.77 -21.77 1.39
C ILE A 73 -6.36 -23.03 0.75
N SER A 74 -7.67 -23.08 0.51
CA SER A 74 -8.34 -24.22 -0.10
C SER A 74 -7.93 -24.47 -1.54
N LYS A 75 -7.48 -23.44 -2.25
CA LYS A 75 -6.95 -23.54 -3.62
C LYS A 75 -5.53 -24.07 -3.68
N GLY A 76 -4.85 -24.25 -2.54
CA GLY A 76 -3.52 -24.82 -2.48
C GLY A 76 -2.41 -23.86 -2.91
N VAL A 77 -2.54 -22.59 -2.64
CA VAL A 77 -1.48 -21.62 -2.94
C VAL A 77 -0.26 -21.87 -2.08
N SER A 78 0.92 -21.67 -2.65
CA SER A 78 2.21 -21.84 -1.95
C SER A 78 2.67 -20.58 -1.23
N VAL A 79 2.25 -19.42 -1.73
CA VAL A 79 2.59 -18.08 -1.23
C VAL A 79 1.40 -17.16 -1.47
N VAL A 80 1.20 -16.19 -0.61
CA VAL A 80 0.18 -15.14 -0.75
C VAL A 80 0.86 -13.78 -0.87
N ILE A 81 0.35 -12.94 -1.76
CA ILE A 81 0.75 -11.54 -1.88
C ILE A 81 -0.46 -10.67 -1.51
N GLY A 82 -0.27 -9.68 -0.68
CA GLY A 82 -1.28 -8.72 -0.27
C GLY A 82 -1.09 -8.30 1.19
N THR A 83 -1.76 -7.33 1.61
CA THR A 83 -2.88 -6.68 0.96
C THR A 83 -2.77 -5.16 1.02
N TYR A 84 -3.56 -4.48 0.25
CA TYR A 84 -3.87 -3.08 0.51
C TYR A 84 -4.84 -3.03 1.69
N GLY A 85 -4.42 -2.41 2.79
CA GLY A 85 -5.25 -2.32 4.00
C GLY A 85 -4.77 -3.21 5.15
N SER A 86 -4.29 -2.57 6.22
CA SER A 86 -3.72 -3.27 7.38
C SER A 86 -4.72 -4.13 8.13
N SER A 87 -5.97 -3.67 8.33
CA SER A 87 -6.98 -4.43 9.07
C SER A 87 -7.26 -5.81 8.45
N CYS A 88 -7.31 -5.87 7.11
CA CYS A 88 -7.49 -7.15 6.41
C CYS A 88 -6.28 -8.07 6.58
N ALA A 89 -5.07 -7.53 6.52
CA ALA A 89 -3.84 -8.29 6.72
C ALA A 89 -3.75 -8.86 8.14
N ILE A 90 -4.08 -8.06 9.14
CA ILE A 90 -4.09 -8.47 10.55
C ILE A 90 -5.12 -9.58 10.78
N ALA A 91 -6.30 -9.46 10.20
CA ALA A 91 -7.37 -10.46 10.37
C ALA A 91 -7.04 -11.79 9.67
N ALA A 92 -6.41 -11.75 8.50
CA ALA A 92 -6.11 -12.95 7.72
C ALA A 92 -4.77 -13.61 8.08
N GLY A 93 -3.82 -12.83 8.58
CA GLY A 93 -2.46 -13.29 8.85
C GLY A 93 -2.35 -14.58 9.66
N PRO A 94 -3.08 -14.73 10.78
CA PRO A 94 -3.06 -15.96 11.56
C PRO A 94 -3.51 -17.21 10.78
N LEU A 95 -4.45 -17.05 9.83
CA LEU A 95 -4.92 -18.17 9.01
C LEU A 95 -3.83 -18.65 8.05
N PHE A 96 -3.10 -17.74 7.43
CA PHE A 96 -1.98 -18.10 6.56
C PHE A 96 -0.85 -18.76 7.36
N ARG A 97 -0.51 -18.20 8.52
CA ARG A 97 0.49 -18.78 9.43
C ARG A 97 0.13 -20.22 9.81
N ASP A 98 -1.11 -20.43 10.27
CA ASP A 98 -1.57 -21.74 10.73
C ASP A 98 -1.61 -22.78 9.60
N ALA A 99 -1.85 -22.31 8.36
CA ALA A 99 -1.78 -23.13 7.16
C ALA A 99 -0.33 -23.30 6.64
N LYS A 100 0.67 -22.68 7.27
CA LYS A 100 2.07 -22.66 6.85
C LYS A 100 2.24 -22.13 5.42
N ILE A 101 1.52 -21.07 5.10
CA ILE A 101 1.63 -20.37 3.81
C ILE A 101 2.19 -18.97 4.10
N PRO A 102 3.40 -18.62 3.60
CA PRO A 102 3.92 -17.28 3.82
C PRO A 102 3.16 -16.26 3.01
N ALA A 103 2.99 -15.07 3.59
CA ALA A 103 2.37 -13.93 2.96
C ALA A 103 3.39 -12.80 2.82
N ILE A 104 3.33 -12.08 1.71
CA ILE A 104 4.18 -10.91 1.44
C ILE A 104 3.29 -9.69 1.31
N GLY A 105 3.33 -8.83 2.33
CA GLY A 105 2.57 -7.59 2.37
C GLY A 105 3.08 -6.60 1.34
N THR A 106 2.14 -5.96 0.67
CA THR A 106 2.40 -4.95 -0.36
C THR A 106 2.45 -3.54 0.26
N SER A 107 1.33 -3.05 0.77
CA SER A 107 1.21 -1.72 1.37
C SER A 107 0.47 -1.72 2.71
N CYS A 108 0.38 -2.85 3.38
CA CYS A 108 -0.19 -2.97 4.73
C CYS A 108 0.85 -2.55 5.78
N THR A 109 0.87 -1.26 6.10
CA THR A 109 1.97 -0.60 6.81
C THR A 109 1.93 -0.65 8.33
N ASN A 110 0.84 -1.14 8.92
CA ASN A 110 0.72 -1.22 10.39
C ASN A 110 1.69 -2.28 10.94
N PRO A 111 2.46 -1.98 12.01
CA PRO A 111 3.38 -2.94 12.60
C PRO A 111 2.77 -4.27 13.00
N GLN A 112 1.49 -4.29 13.40
CA GLN A 112 0.80 -5.50 13.83
C GLN A 112 0.64 -6.57 12.74
N VAL A 113 0.83 -6.21 11.47
CA VAL A 113 0.75 -7.17 10.35
C VAL A 113 1.78 -8.28 10.49
N THR A 114 3.00 -7.93 10.85
CA THR A 114 4.11 -8.88 10.99
C THR A 114 4.40 -9.24 12.45
N GLU A 115 3.93 -8.43 13.40
CA GLU A 115 4.19 -8.64 14.83
C GLU A 115 3.62 -9.99 15.31
N GLY A 116 4.50 -10.84 15.83
CA GLY A 116 4.11 -12.16 16.31
C GLY A 116 3.71 -13.16 15.22
N ASN A 117 3.94 -12.85 13.95
CA ASN A 117 3.64 -13.72 12.82
C ASN A 117 4.86 -13.89 11.92
N ASP A 118 5.59 -14.98 12.10
CA ASP A 118 6.79 -15.28 11.34
C ASP A 118 6.53 -15.79 9.91
N TYR A 119 5.27 -15.85 9.50
CA TYR A 119 4.84 -16.15 8.14
C TYR A 119 4.39 -14.91 7.36
N TYR A 120 4.38 -13.71 7.97
CA TYR A 120 4.04 -12.49 7.26
C TYR A 120 5.27 -11.61 7.08
N PHE A 121 5.59 -11.31 5.83
CA PHE A 121 6.66 -10.40 5.40
C PHE A 121 6.04 -9.19 4.71
N ARG A 122 6.78 -8.11 4.50
CA ARG A 122 6.28 -7.00 3.69
C ARG A 122 7.40 -6.22 3.02
N VAL A 123 7.07 -5.64 1.87
CA VAL A 123 8.04 -4.91 1.04
C VAL A 123 8.02 -3.40 1.27
N SER A 124 7.01 -2.88 1.97
CA SER A 124 6.84 -1.45 2.26
C SER A 124 7.54 -1.04 3.56
N TYR A 125 7.75 0.28 3.73
CA TYR A 125 8.03 0.84 5.06
C TYR A 125 6.81 0.68 5.99
N ILE A 126 6.98 1.03 7.26
CA ILE A 126 5.93 0.84 8.29
C ILE A 126 5.52 2.18 8.92
N ASP A 127 4.36 2.20 9.57
CA ASP A 127 3.73 3.42 10.08
C ASP A 127 4.52 4.18 11.14
N PRO A 128 5.35 3.57 12.01
CA PRO A 128 6.24 4.35 12.88
C PRO A 128 7.16 5.29 12.09
N PHE A 129 7.74 4.81 11.01
CA PHE A 129 8.55 5.60 10.10
C PHE A 129 7.68 6.60 9.32
N GLN A 130 6.57 6.16 8.74
CA GLN A 130 5.67 7.02 7.97
C GLN A 130 5.08 8.15 8.83
N GLY A 131 4.71 7.85 10.08
CA GLY A 131 4.22 8.85 11.04
C GLY A 131 5.26 9.91 11.35
N ALA A 132 6.51 9.50 11.56
CA ALA A 132 7.63 10.42 11.78
C ALA A 132 7.88 11.30 10.55
N VAL A 133 7.85 10.72 9.35
CA VAL A 133 8.02 11.46 8.09
C VAL A 133 6.99 12.58 7.99
N MET A 134 5.71 12.26 8.16
CA MET A 134 4.64 13.24 7.95
C MET A 134 4.53 14.24 9.08
N ALA A 135 4.82 13.87 10.32
CA ALA A 135 4.85 14.83 11.42
C ALA A 135 6.01 15.83 11.27
N ASN A 136 7.17 15.38 10.85
CA ASN A 136 8.30 16.26 10.55
C ASN A 136 7.97 17.18 9.37
N PHE A 137 7.36 16.67 8.33
CA PHE A 137 6.93 17.50 7.20
C PHE A 137 5.91 18.57 7.64
N ALA A 138 4.88 18.18 8.38
CA ALA A 138 3.87 19.09 8.88
C ALA A 138 4.49 20.21 9.73
N ASN A 139 5.36 19.85 10.66
CA ASN A 139 5.97 20.80 11.59
C ASN A 139 7.03 21.69 10.93
N LYS A 140 7.97 21.07 10.21
CA LYS A 140 9.16 21.80 9.69
C LYS A 140 8.91 22.48 8.36
N GLU A 141 8.15 21.83 7.46
CA GLU A 141 7.92 22.37 6.11
C GLU A 141 6.65 23.22 6.04
N LYS A 142 5.60 22.83 6.76
CA LYS A 142 4.30 23.56 6.72
C LYS A 142 4.09 24.46 7.92
N GLY A 143 4.95 24.37 8.96
CA GLY A 143 4.81 25.19 10.16
C GLY A 143 3.60 24.83 11.02
N SER A 144 3.02 23.64 10.83
CA SER A 144 1.86 23.19 11.60
C SER A 144 2.29 22.74 13.00
N VAL A 145 1.69 23.31 14.03
CA VAL A 145 1.97 22.99 15.43
C VAL A 145 0.73 22.52 16.20
N ASN A 146 -0.45 22.63 15.60
CA ASN A 146 -1.73 22.24 16.19
C ASN A 146 -2.61 21.60 15.14
N CYS A 147 -2.40 20.30 14.90
CA CYS A 147 -3.09 19.55 13.85
C CYS A 147 -4.39 18.93 14.34
N ALA A 148 -5.41 18.94 13.47
CA ALA A 148 -6.56 18.05 13.60
C ALA A 148 -6.19 16.69 13.01
N LEU A 149 -6.38 15.63 13.77
CA LEU A 149 -6.09 14.27 13.37
C LEU A 149 -7.40 13.54 13.12
N ILE A 150 -7.77 13.36 11.85
CA ILE A 150 -9.04 12.74 11.46
C ILE A 150 -8.83 11.23 11.31
N ILE A 151 -9.48 10.45 12.15
CA ILE A 151 -9.30 8.99 12.24
C ILE A 151 -10.63 8.27 12.04
N GLU A 152 -10.62 7.22 11.21
CA GLU A 152 -11.72 6.29 11.10
C GLU A 152 -11.72 5.35 12.32
N SER A 153 -12.80 5.38 13.10
CA SER A 153 -12.95 4.53 14.28
C SER A 153 -12.96 3.04 13.88
N GLY A 154 -12.14 2.24 14.57
CA GLY A 154 -12.07 0.80 14.35
C GLY A 154 -11.20 0.36 13.16
N ASP A 155 -10.58 1.27 12.45
CA ASP A 155 -9.62 0.94 11.38
C ASP A 155 -8.19 0.95 11.92
N ASP A 156 -7.51 -0.19 11.86
CA ASP A 156 -6.16 -0.35 12.43
C ASP A 156 -5.14 0.57 11.76
N TYR A 157 -5.21 0.74 10.44
CA TYR A 157 -4.32 1.64 9.71
C TYR A 157 -4.53 3.09 10.15
N SER A 158 -5.77 3.55 10.13
CA SER A 158 -6.12 4.94 10.47
C SER A 158 -5.72 5.29 11.91
N ALA A 159 -6.10 4.45 12.85
CA ALA A 159 -5.79 4.65 14.27
C ALA A 159 -4.30 4.51 14.56
N GLY A 160 -3.64 3.50 14.02
CA GLY A 160 -2.23 3.23 14.26
C GLY A 160 -1.33 4.31 13.66
N PHE A 161 -1.52 4.60 12.39
CA PHE A 161 -0.75 5.64 11.71
C PHE A 161 -0.96 7.02 12.37
N GLY A 162 -2.21 7.34 12.69
CA GLY A 162 -2.54 8.57 13.42
C GLY A 162 -1.83 8.67 14.76
N ASN A 163 -1.75 7.58 15.52
CA ASN A 163 -1.05 7.53 16.78
C ASN A 163 0.46 7.80 16.63
N TYR A 164 1.11 7.24 15.62
CA TYR A 164 2.53 7.51 15.36
C TYR A 164 2.77 8.94 14.93
N PHE A 165 1.89 9.51 14.13
CA PHE A 165 1.94 10.93 13.78
C PHE A 165 1.80 11.80 15.03
N GLN A 166 0.83 11.52 15.88
CA GLN A 166 0.58 12.28 17.12
C GLN A 166 1.79 12.26 18.05
N LYS A 167 2.38 11.09 18.27
CA LYS A 167 3.56 10.94 19.12
C LYS A 167 4.75 11.76 18.63
N GLU A 168 5.01 11.71 17.33
CA GLU A 168 6.11 12.47 16.75
C GLU A 168 5.83 13.98 16.77
N MET A 169 4.59 14.41 16.51
CA MET A 169 4.21 15.80 16.60
C MET A 169 4.43 16.34 18.02
N GLU A 170 4.06 15.56 19.04
CA GLU A 170 4.30 15.90 20.44
C GLU A 170 5.79 16.00 20.75
N ARG A 171 6.60 15.06 20.26
CA ARG A 171 8.07 15.10 20.41
C ARG A 171 8.67 16.37 19.79
N LEU A 172 8.08 16.87 18.71
CA LEU A 172 8.50 18.11 18.04
C LEU A 172 7.96 19.37 18.71
N GLY A 173 7.23 19.23 19.82
CA GLY A 173 6.67 20.36 20.57
C GLY A 173 5.30 20.84 20.08
N GLY A 174 4.70 20.13 19.15
CA GLY A 174 3.34 20.42 18.65
C GLY A 174 2.28 19.57 19.30
N LYS A 175 1.09 19.61 18.72
CA LYS A 175 -0.09 18.86 19.16
C LYS A 175 -0.82 18.27 17.94
N ALA A 176 -1.47 17.13 18.15
CA ALA A 176 -2.43 16.56 17.21
C ALA A 176 -3.62 16.06 18.03
N THR A 177 -4.80 16.56 17.71
CA THR A 177 -6.04 16.24 18.43
C THR A 177 -6.91 15.34 17.56
N VAL A 178 -7.30 14.19 18.11
CA VAL A 178 -8.10 13.20 17.40
C VAL A 178 -9.54 13.67 17.24
N LEU A 179 -10.03 13.66 16.01
CA LEU A 179 -11.44 13.84 15.64
C LEU A 179 -11.86 12.58 14.89
N GLU A 180 -12.65 11.74 15.53
CA GLU A 180 -13.04 10.44 14.97
C GLU A 180 -14.31 10.54 14.13
N PHE A 181 -14.40 9.69 13.11
CA PHE A 181 -15.63 9.45 12.36
C PHE A 181 -15.88 7.94 12.26
N GLN A 182 -17.14 7.57 12.02
CA GLN A 182 -17.52 6.18 11.86
C GLN A 182 -17.34 5.73 10.42
N LYS A 183 -17.01 4.45 10.23
CA LYS A 183 -16.95 3.83 8.90
C LYS A 183 -18.26 4.13 8.14
N ALA A 184 -18.12 4.39 6.85
CA ALA A 184 -19.22 4.75 5.93
C ALA A 184 -19.82 6.15 6.15
N GLU A 185 -19.25 6.98 7.03
CA GLU A 185 -19.64 8.39 7.14
C GLU A 185 -19.30 9.13 5.85
N THR A 186 -20.21 9.93 5.36
CA THR A 186 -20.04 10.76 4.15
C THR A 186 -20.17 12.25 4.41
N ASP A 187 -20.64 12.65 5.59
CA ASP A 187 -20.81 14.05 5.97
C ASP A 187 -19.79 14.42 7.06
N PHE A 188 -18.81 15.23 6.68
CA PHE A 188 -17.75 15.71 7.57
C PHE A 188 -17.97 17.17 8.01
N SER A 189 -19.17 17.71 7.82
CA SER A 189 -19.47 19.13 8.11
C SER A 189 -19.23 19.51 9.57
N THR A 190 -19.59 18.64 10.52
CA THR A 190 -19.35 18.88 11.96
C THR A 190 -17.86 18.91 12.28
N ILE A 191 -17.10 17.97 11.74
CA ILE A 191 -15.63 17.94 11.90
C ILE A 191 -15.01 19.19 11.30
N MET A 192 -15.43 19.61 10.12
CA MET A 192 -14.89 20.82 9.46
C MET A 192 -15.24 22.10 10.21
N ALA A 193 -16.46 22.18 10.77
CA ALA A 193 -16.84 23.29 11.64
C ALA A 193 -15.97 23.39 12.89
N THR A 194 -15.67 22.25 13.52
CA THR A 194 -14.76 22.16 14.67
C THR A 194 -13.36 22.62 14.29
N ILE A 195 -12.83 22.14 13.17
CA ILE A 195 -11.49 22.51 12.69
C ILE A 195 -11.39 24.00 12.46
N LYS A 196 -12.39 24.58 11.81
CA LYS A 196 -12.42 26.00 11.50
C LYS A 196 -12.52 26.87 12.78
N SER A 197 -13.41 26.52 13.71
CA SER A 197 -13.65 27.33 14.91
C SER A 197 -12.53 27.18 15.94
N ALA A 198 -11.88 26.01 16.04
CA ALA A 198 -10.79 25.77 16.99
C ALA A 198 -9.43 26.30 16.51
N GLY A 199 -9.32 26.73 15.23
CA GLY A 199 -8.09 27.31 14.70
C GLY A 199 -6.96 26.32 14.49
N TYR A 200 -7.28 25.09 14.12
CA TYR A 200 -6.24 24.12 13.72
C TYR A 200 -5.47 24.62 12.49
N ASP A 201 -4.17 24.45 12.51
CA ASP A 201 -3.26 24.94 11.46
C ASP A 201 -2.80 23.85 10.48
N GLY A 202 -3.33 22.66 10.61
CA GLY A 202 -3.09 21.52 9.71
C GLY A 202 -4.09 20.42 9.98
N ILE A 203 -4.35 19.61 8.96
CA ILE A 203 -5.14 18.39 9.06
C ILE A 203 -4.22 17.23 8.70
N PHE A 204 -4.22 16.19 9.51
CA PHE A 204 -3.66 14.88 9.16
C PHE A 204 -4.78 13.87 9.11
N ALA A 205 -5.00 13.26 7.94
CA ALA A 205 -6.13 12.37 7.70
C ALA A 205 -5.66 11.02 7.10
N PRO A 206 -5.19 10.08 7.94
CA PRO A 206 -4.77 8.76 7.50
C PRO A 206 -6.00 7.88 7.25
N VAL A 207 -6.64 8.07 6.10
CA VAL A 207 -7.93 7.46 5.75
C VAL A 207 -7.87 6.78 4.39
N SER A 208 -8.91 6.00 4.08
CA SER A 208 -9.05 5.28 2.82
C SER A 208 -9.14 6.21 1.60
N ILE A 209 -8.96 5.63 0.40
CA ILE A 209 -9.03 6.36 -0.87
C ILE A 209 -10.39 7.05 -1.03
N GLU A 210 -11.50 6.36 -0.78
CA GLU A 210 -12.84 6.94 -0.94
C GLU A 210 -13.11 8.09 0.02
N THR A 211 -12.67 7.97 1.26
CA THR A 211 -12.85 8.98 2.29
C THR A 211 -11.98 10.22 2.02
N ALA A 212 -10.80 10.03 1.46
CA ALA A 212 -9.85 11.12 1.17
C ALA A 212 -10.47 12.24 0.34
N ALA A 213 -11.13 11.87 -0.77
CA ALA A 213 -11.75 12.86 -1.66
C ALA A 213 -12.87 13.64 -0.97
N MET A 214 -13.65 12.99 -0.12
CA MET A 214 -14.71 13.65 0.65
C MET A 214 -14.14 14.65 1.65
N ILE A 215 -13.10 14.28 2.38
CA ILE A 215 -12.44 15.17 3.36
C ILE A 215 -11.86 16.39 2.67
N ILE A 216 -11.12 16.20 1.59
CA ILE A 216 -10.51 17.30 0.83
C ILE A 216 -11.60 18.28 0.35
N SER A 217 -12.62 17.75 -0.34
CA SER A 217 -13.68 18.59 -0.92
C SER A 217 -14.48 19.32 0.14
N GLN A 218 -14.87 18.64 1.21
CA GLN A 218 -15.67 19.26 2.27
C GLN A 218 -14.86 20.25 3.11
N ALA A 219 -13.57 20.02 3.33
CA ALA A 219 -12.70 20.99 3.98
C ALA A 219 -12.66 22.30 3.19
N ARG A 220 -12.39 22.22 1.90
CA ARG A 220 -12.29 23.44 1.06
C ARG A 220 -13.64 24.13 0.88
N ASP A 221 -14.72 23.38 0.70
CA ASP A 221 -16.08 23.92 0.62
C ASP A 221 -16.51 24.62 1.93
N SER A 222 -16.02 24.17 3.07
CA SER A 222 -16.30 24.76 4.38
C SER A 222 -15.44 25.98 4.70
N GLY A 223 -14.50 26.34 3.82
CA GLY A 223 -13.57 27.45 4.06
C GLY A 223 -12.39 27.10 4.98
N VAL A 224 -12.12 25.81 5.19
CA VAL A 224 -10.91 25.34 5.86
C VAL A 224 -9.77 25.41 4.85
N THR A 225 -8.72 26.19 5.16
CA THR A 225 -7.64 26.51 4.21
C THR A 225 -6.27 25.99 4.63
N CYS A 226 -6.16 25.41 5.82
CA CYS A 226 -4.89 24.85 6.29
C CYS A 226 -4.41 23.68 5.43
N PRO A 227 -3.11 23.32 5.48
CA PRO A 227 -2.60 22.15 4.78
C PRO A 227 -3.34 20.88 5.20
N ILE A 228 -3.60 20.01 4.23
CA ILE A 228 -4.17 18.68 4.47
C ILE A 228 -3.10 17.64 4.11
N MET A 229 -2.79 16.78 5.05
CA MET A 229 -1.70 15.82 4.93
C MET A 229 -2.19 14.41 5.24
N ALA A 230 -1.55 13.43 4.64
CA ALA A 230 -1.90 12.02 4.80
C ALA A 230 -0.71 11.12 4.48
N GLY A 231 -0.99 9.87 4.15
CA GLY A 231 0.01 8.88 3.82
C GLY A 231 -0.22 8.18 2.49
N ASP A 232 0.29 6.99 2.41
CA ASP A 232 0.39 6.16 1.21
C ASP A 232 -0.93 5.90 0.49
N THR A 233 -2.06 5.85 1.20
CA THR A 233 -3.38 5.65 0.60
C THR A 233 -3.81 6.78 -0.32
N TRP A 234 -3.19 7.96 -0.20
CA TRP A 234 -3.54 9.12 -1.02
C TRP A 234 -2.78 9.18 -2.35
N ASP A 235 -1.83 8.30 -2.56
CA ASP A 235 -1.15 8.18 -3.85
C ASP A 235 -2.01 7.40 -4.85
N ASP A 236 -3.17 7.97 -5.16
CA ASP A 236 -4.15 7.40 -6.07
C ASP A 236 -4.77 8.49 -6.94
N ILE A 237 -4.67 8.34 -8.25
CA ILE A 237 -5.14 9.35 -9.21
C ILE A 237 -6.65 9.63 -9.08
N SER A 238 -7.43 8.69 -8.57
CA SER A 238 -8.86 8.88 -8.37
C SER A 238 -9.17 10.01 -7.38
N ILE A 239 -8.28 10.26 -6.42
CA ILE A 239 -8.44 11.37 -5.48
C ILE A 239 -8.31 12.71 -6.21
N ALA A 240 -7.30 12.86 -7.07
CA ALA A 240 -7.12 14.06 -7.88
C ALA A 240 -8.29 14.25 -8.86
N GLN A 241 -8.76 13.18 -9.48
CA GLN A 241 -9.89 13.21 -10.40
C GLN A 241 -11.20 13.66 -9.74
N ARG A 242 -11.44 13.20 -8.50
CA ARG A 242 -12.67 13.52 -7.74
C ARG A 242 -12.68 14.88 -7.11
N THR A 243 -11.52 15.42 -6.76
CA THR A 243 -11.42 16.70 -6.02
C THR A 243 -11.24 17.88 -6.93
N GLY A 244 -10.67 17.70 -8.11
CA GLY A 244 -10.46 18.78 -9.07
C GLY A 244 -9.67 19.96 -8.48
N ASP A 245 -10.18 21.16 -8.65
CA ASP A 245 -9.56 22.41 -8.16
C ASP A 245 -9.62 22.58 -6.63
N LYS A 246 -10.36 21.74 -5.93
CA LYS A 246 -10.40 21.74 -4.45
C LYS A 246 -9.16 21.10 -3.82
N ALA A 247 -8.39 20.34 -4.58
CA ALA A 247 -7.17 19.71 -4.09
C ALA A 247 -6.02 20.72 -4.07
N THR A 248 -6.03 21.61 -3.09
CA THR A 248 -5.01 22.61 -2.86
C THR A 248 -4.31 22.38 -1.54
N ASP A 249 -2.99 22.56 -1.50
CA ASP A 249 -2.16 22.38 -0.30
C ASP A 249 -2.33 20.99 0.34
N ILE A 250 -2.24 19.94 -0.50
CA ILE A 250 -2.41 18.55 -0.14
C ILE A 250 -1.05 17.84 -0.25
N TYR A 251 -0.64 17.12 0.80
CA TYR A 251 0.65 16.42 0.83
C TYR A 251 0.50 15.04 1.47
N PHE A 252 1.23 14.07 0.94
CA PHE A 252 1.18 12.71 1.48
C PHE A 252 2.49 11.96 1.20
N SER A 253 2.83 11.05 2.09
CA SER A 253 3.96 10.13 1.90
C SER A 253 3.63 9.06 0.87
N ALA A 254 4.66 8.57 0.19
CA ALA A 254 4.54 7.56 -0.85
C ALA A 254 5.81 6.69 -0.89
N PHE A 255 5.69 5.51 -1.50
CA PHE A 255 6.80 4.54 -1.55
C PHE A 255 7.75 4.77 -2.73
N PHE A 256 7.31 5.49 -3.76
CA PHE A 256 7.98 5.51 -5.06
C PHE A 256 7.64 6.78 -5.82
N ASP A 257 8.65 7.34 -6.49
CA ASP A 257 8.49 8.47 -7.41
C ASP A 257 8.75 7.98 -8.84
N ALA A 258 7.70 7.98 -9.67
CA ALA A 258 7.77 7.56 -11.08
C ALA A 258 8.64 8.51 -11.93
N ALA A 259 8.90 9.71 -11.47
CA ALA A 259 9.70 10.71 -12.17
C ALA A 259 11.18 10.73 -11.74
N ASP A 260 11.59 9.84 -10.84
CA ASP A 260 12.97 9.76 -10.36
C ASP A 260 13.90 9.17 -11.43
N GLU A 261 14.61 10.04 -12.13
CA GLU A 261 15.57 9.66 -13.18
C GLU A 261 16.80 8.91 -12.66
N SER A 262 17.09 9.00 -11.35
CA SER A 262 18.23 8.30 -10.75
C SER A 262 17.94 6.82 -10.45
N ASN A 263 16.67 6.44 -10.43
CA ASN A 263 16.23 5.05 -10.22
C ASN A 263 16.10 4.34 -11.57
N THR A 264 17.17 3.65 -11.99
CA THR A 264 17.23 2.97 -13.30
C THR A 264 16.16 1.89 -13.43
N GLU A 265 15.99 1.07 -12.40
CA GLU A 265 14.97 0.00 -12.35
C GLU A 265 13.57 0.59 -12.35
N GLY A 266 13.37 1.69 -11.61
CA GLY A 266 12.11 2.42 -11.59
C GLY A 266 11.74 3.01 -12.95
N LYS A 267 12.70 3.58 -13.66
CA LYS A 267 12.49 4.12 -15.00
C LYS A 267 12.08 3.05 -15.99
N ALA A 268 12.76 1.91 -15.98
CA ALA A 268 12.41 0.76 -16.81
C ALA A 268 11.02 0.22 -16.49
N PHE A 269 10.68 0.14 -15.20
CA PHE A 269 9.35 -0.26 -14.76
C PHE A 269 8.27 0.70 -15.29
N VAL A 270 8.46 2.00 -15.12
CA VAL A 270 7.50 3.02 -15.57
C VAL A 270 7.21 2.90 -17.06
N GLU A 271 8.25 2.83 -17.88
CA GLU A 271 8.12 2.71 -19.34
C GLU A 271 7.40 1.42 -19.74
N GLY A 272 7.84 0.29 -19.20
CA GLY A 272 7.26 -1.02 -19.52
C GLY A 272 5.82 -1.17 -19.02
N PHE A 273 5.54 -0.72 -17.81
CA PHE A 273 4.21 -0.80 -17.21
C PHE A 273 3.19 0.04 -17.98
N LYS A 274 3.51 1.29 -18.29
CA LYS A 274 2.63 2.16 -19.07
C LYS A 274 2.25 1.54 -20.42
N LYS A 275 3.25 0.99 -21.11
CA LYS A 275 3.03 0.31 -22.39
C LYS A 275 2.13 -0.92 -22.23
N TRP A 276 2.40 -1.73 -21.21
CA TRP A 276 1.63 -2.94 -20.92
C TRP A 276 0.19 -2.62 -20.54
N VAL A 277 -0.06 -1.59 -19.74
CA VAL A 277 -1.41 -1.14 -19.39
C VAL A 277 -2.16 -0.67 -20.63
N ALA A 278 -1.51 0.11 -21.50
CA ALA A 278 -2.11 0.67 -22.70
C ALA A 278 -2.59 -0.39 -23.72
N GLU A 279 -2.06 -1.60 -23.64
CA GLU A 279 -2.40 -2.71 -24.54
C GLU A 279 -3.75 -3.37 -24.22
N ASP A 280 -4.37 -3.07 -23.08
CA ASP A 280 -5.58 -3.77 -22.63
C ASP A 280 -6.53 -2.80 -21.92
N LYS A 281 -7.77 -2.77 -22.40
CA LYS A 281 -8.82 -1.88 -21.89
C LYS A 281 -9.11 -2.11 -20.39
N THR A 282 -9.16 -3.37 -19.98
CA THR A 282 -9.43 -3.71 -18.57
C THR A 282 -8.29 -3.23 -17.66
N ARG A 283 -7.05 -3.32 -18.11
CA ARG A 283 -5.89 -2.79 -17.40
C ARG A 283 -5.98 -1.27 -17.22
N ILE A 284 -6.37 -0.56 -18.27
CA ILE A 284 -6.59 0.89 -18.22
C ILE A 284 -7.66 1.23 -17.18
N GLU A 285 -8.80 0.53 -17.21
CA GLU A 285 -9.90 0.73 -16.26
C GLU A 285 -9.43 0.51 -14.82
N ASN A 286 -8.70 -0.58 -14.57
CA ASN A 286 -8.17 -0.92 -13.25
C ASN A 286 -7.07 0.05 -12.77
N ASN A 287 -6.46 0.78 -13.68
CA ASN A 287 -5.45 1.81 -13.39
C ASN A 287 -6.04 3.23 -13.27
N GLY A 288 -7.31 3.35 -12.95
CA GLY A 288 -7.97 4.64 -12.78
C GLY A 288 -8.38 5.32 -14.09
N GLY A 289 -8.54 4.54 -15.17
CA GLY A 289 -8.98 5.03 -16.47
C GLY A 289 -7.87 5.62 -17.34
N THR A 290 -6.60 5.40 -16.98
CA THR A 290 -5.45 5.93 -17.71
C THR A 290 -4.27 4.96 -17.70
N ALA A 291 -3.51 4.94 -18.79
CA ALA A 291 -2.23 4.21 -18.85
C ALA A 291 -1.05 5.02 -18.30
N ASP A 292 -1.23 6.31 -18.05
CA ASP A 292 -0.12 7.23 -17.74
C ASP A 292 0.12 7.46 -16.24
N ALA A 293 -0.84 7.12 -15.39
CA ALA A 293 -0.69 7.27 -13.94
C ALA A 293 -0.01 6.05 -13.33
N ILE A 294 0.87 6.29 -12.36
CA ILE A 294 1.50 5.23 -11.56
C ILE A 294 1.34 5.56 -10.09
N SER A 295 0.53 4.76 -9.40
CA SER A 295 0.49 4.77 -7.94
C SER A 295 1.74 4.07 -7.40
N SER A 296 2.31 4.56 -6.31
CA SER A 296 3.47 3.93 -5.69
C SER A 296 3.19 2.52 -5.14
N VAL A 297 1.93 2.15 -4.96
CA VAL A 297 1.55 0.80 -4.52
C VAL A 297 1.70 -0.23 -5.64
N THR A 298 1.64 0.19 -6.88
CA THR A 298 1.83 -0.71 -8.04
C THR A 298 3.21 -1.36 -8.04
N PRO A 299 4.34 -0.62 -7.92
CA PRO A 299 5.64 -1.25 -7.79
C PRO A 299 5.79 -2.08 -6.51
N CYS A 300 5.04 -1.81 -5.45
CA CYS A 300 5.02 -2.70 -4.27
C CYS A 300 4.47 -4.09 -4.62
N GLY A 301 3.40 -4.15 -5.42
CA GLY A 301 2.88 -5.41 -5.94
C GLY A 301 3.89 -6.13 -6.83
N TYR A 302 4.53 -5.39 -7.72
CA TYR A 302 5.60 -5.91 -8.58
C TYR A 302 6.76 -6.50 -7.76
N ASP A 303 7.27 -5.74 -6.81
CA ASP A 303 8.40 -6.18 -5.98
C ASP A 303 8.02 -7.39 -5.09
N ALA A 304 6.79 -7.42 -4.57
CA ALA A 304 6.31 -8.56 -3.79
C ALA A 304 6.24 -9.84 -4.64
N TYR A 305 5.81 -9.75 -5.88
CA TYR A 305 5.84 -10.88 -6.81
C TYR A 305 7.28 -11.35 -7.07
N MET A 306 8.19 -10.43 -7.32
CA MET A 306 9.60 -10.78 -7.55
C MET A 306 10.22 -11.41 -6.30
N ALA A 307 9.88 -10.93 -5.11
CA ALA A 307 10.32 -11.58 -3.86
C ALA A 307 9.77 -13.02 -3.76
N ALA A 308 8.50 -13.22 -4.08
CA ALA A 308 7.87 -14.54 -4.05
C ALA A 308 8.56 -15.53 -4.98
N VAL A 309 8.77 -15.18 -6.24
CA VAL A 309 9.39 -16.09 -7.22
C VAL A 309 10.86 -16.35 -6.90
N ASN A 310 11.60 -15.34 -6.43
CA ASN A 310 12.98 -15.54 -5.98
C ASN A 310 13.04 -16.47 -4.76
N ALA A 311 12.11 -16.33 -3.82
CA ALA A 311 12.06 -17.21 -2.64
C ALA A 311 11.69 -18.65 -3.01
N ILE A 312 10.78 -18.86 -3.94
CA ILE A 312 10.42 -20.19 -4.44
C ILE A 312 11.63 -20.87 -5.07
N GLU A 313 12.36 -20.17 -5.93
CA GLU A 313 13.57 -20.69 -6.57
C GLU A 313 14.67 -20.98 -5.54
N LYS A 314 14.87 -20.09 -4.59
CA LYS A 314 15.84 -20.26 -3.48
C LYS A 314 15.48 -21.46 -2.60
N ALA A 315 14.21 -21.65 -2.29
CA ALA A 315 13.72 -22.78 -1.51
C ALA A 315 13.85 -24.11 -2.27
N GLY A 316 13.82 -24.06 -3.61
CA GLY A 316 13.78 -25.27 -4.43
C GLY A 316 12.56 -26.13 -4.14
N SER A 317 11.43 -25.52 -3.79
CA SER A 317 10.24 -26.22 -3.31
C SER A 317 8.99 -25.36 -3.50
N THR A 318 7.84 -26.02 -3.62
CA THR A 318 6.52 -25.39 -3.58
C THR A 318 5.89 -25.40 -2.18
N GLU A 319 6.59 -25.97 -1.19
CA GLU A 319 6.11 -26.05 0.17
C GLU A 319 6.24 -24.72 0.90
N GLY A 320 5.14 -24.26 1.51
CA GLY A 320 5.06 -22.95 2.16
C GLY A 320 6.11 -22.75 3.25
N ALA A 321 6.37 -23.76 4.08
CA ALA A 321 7.37 -23.65 5.14
C ALA A 321 8.78 -23.45 4.60
N ALA A 322 9.14 -24.12 3.51
CA ALA A 322 10.44 -23.95 2.86
C ALA A 322 10.55 -22.56 2.21
N ILE A 323 9.49 -22.07 1.59
CA ILE A 323 9.45 -20.74 0.98
C ILE A 323 9.55 -19.66 2.07
N ARG A 324 8.89 -19.87 3.21
CA ARG A 324 8.98 -18.96 4.37
C ARG A 324 10.43 -18.80 4.83
N ASP A 325 11.16 -19.93 4.98
CA ASP A 325 12.56 -19.89 5.40
C ASP A 325 13.44 -19.19 4.36
N ALA A 326 13.17 -19.42 3.08
CA ALA A 326 13.86 -18.72 2.00
C ALA A 326 13.61 -17.22 2.01
N LEU A 327 12.38 -16.79 2.29
CA LEU A 327 12.03 -15.36 2.45
C LEU A 327 12.80 -14.72 3.59
N ALA A 328 12.89 -15.39 4.73
CA ALA A 328 13.61 -14.86 5.90
C ALA A 328 15.10 -14.59 5.62
N ALA A 329 15.69 -15.31 4.68
CA ALA A 329 17.11 -15.18 4.30
C ALA A 329 17.28 -14.46 2.94
N LEU A 330 16.21 -13.92 2.37
CA LEU A 330 16.22 -13.36 1.01
C LEU A 330 16.92 -12.00 0.96
N GLU A 331 17.76 -11.84 -0.06
CA GLU A 331 18.26 -10.55 -0.48
C GLU A 331 18.06 -10.45 -2.00
N VAL A 332 17.37 -9.41 -2.46
CA VAL A 332 17.15 -9.14 -3.87
C VAL A 332 17.64 -7.74 -4.19
N LYS A 333 18.57 -7.66 -5.15
CA LYS A 333 19.10 -6.39 -5.64
C LYS A 333 18.28 -5.89 -6.83
N GLY A 334 18.19 -4.57 -6.97
CA GLY A 334 17.65 -3.94 -8.17
C GLY A 334 16.14 -4.10 -8.36
N LEU A 335 15.36 -4.17 -7.28
CA LEU A 335 13.91 -4.08 -7.37
C LEU A 335 13.48 -2.61 -7.59
N VAL A 336 12.24 -2.40 -7.97
CA VAL A 336 11.74 -1.08 -8.37
C VAL A 336 11.75 -0.08 -7.21
N THR A 337 11.41 -0.53 -6.00
CA THR A 337 11.44 0.32 -4.80
C THR A 337 12.75 0.21 -4.02
N GLY A 338 13.78 -0.35 -4.63
CA GLY A 338 15.12 -0.52 -4.06
C GLY A 338 15.46 -1.96 -3.74
N ASP A 339 16.66 -2.17 -3.22
CA ASP A 339 17.10 -3.49 -2.77
C ASP A 339 16.22 -3.99 -1.62
N LEU A 340 15.93 -5.28 -1.61
CA LEU A 340 15.06 -5.89 -0.62
C LEU A 340 15.82 -6.85 0.29
N LYS A 341 15.69 -6.61 1.58
CA LYS A 341 16.10 -7.50 2.65
C LYS A 341 15.12 -7.32 3.80
N PHE A 342 14.70 -8.42 4.40
CA PHE A 342 13.81 -8.37 5.56
C PHE A 342 14.61 -8.37 6.87
N ASP A 343 14.10 -7.64 7.86
CA ASP A 343 14.62 -7.72 9.22
C ASP A 343 14.07 -8.97 9.96
N GLU A 344 14.39 -9.10 11.25
CA GLU A 344 13.93 -10.23 12.06
C GLU A 344 12.41 -10.31 12.23
N ASN A 345 11.70 -9.22 11.99
CA ASN A 345 10.24 -9.15 12.07
C ASN A 345 9.56 -9.42 10.72
N GLY A 346 10.33 -9.62 9.66
CA GLY A 346 9.79 -9.77 8.31
C GLY A 346 9.50 -8.45 7.60
N ASP A 347 9.93 -7.33 8.17
CA ASP A 347 9.77 -6.01 7.57
C ASP A 347 10.95 -5.67 6.65
N ALA A 348 10.65 -5.01 5.54
CA ALA A 348 11.71 -4.52 4.66
C ALA A 348 12.48 -3.39 5.34
N ILE A 349 13.79 -3.39 5.13
CA ILE A 349 14.65 -2.32 5.63
C ILE A 349 14.56 -1.16 4.65
N LYS A 350 13.76 -0.14 5.01
CA LYS A 350 13.50 1.07 4.21
C LYS A 350 13.84 2.31 5.02
N THR A 351 14.56 3.24 4.42
CA THR A 351 15.07 4.43 5.10
C THR A 351 14.64 5.75 4.47
N TYR A 352 13.86 5.70 3.38
CA TYR A 352 13.38 6.93 2.75
C TYR A 352 11.89 6.84 2.43
N ALA A 353 11.24 8.00 2.33
CA ALA A 353 9.90 8.17 1.83
C ALA A 353 9.86 9.36 0.86
N VAL A 354 9.03 9.24 -0.15
CA VAL A 354 8.74 10.34 -1.06
C VAL A 354 7.52 11.08 -0.51
N ILE A 355 7.51 12.40 -0.62
CA ILE A 355 6.33 13.22 -0.32
C ILE A 355 5.83 13.79 -1.64
N LYS A 356 4.55 13.60 -1.89
CA LYS A 356 3.87 14.04 -3.11
C LYS A 356 2.79 15.06 -2.79
N THR A 357 2.38 15.80 -3.80
CA THR A 357 1.29 16.77 -3.74
C THR A 357 0.39 16.63 -4.95
N ILE A 358 -0.78 17.25 -4.90
CA ILE A 358 -1.71 17.30 -6.03
C ILE A 358 -1.61 18.69 -6.65
N LYS A 359 -1.33 18.75 -7.95
CA LYS A 359 -1.20 19.99 -8.70
C LYS A 359 -1.80 19.83 -10.10
N ASP A 360 -2.71 20.74 -10.45
CA ASP A 360 -3.37 20.76 -11.77
C ASP A 360 -3.98 19.41 -12.15
N GLY A 361 -4.63 18.74 -11.19
CA GLY A 361 -5.30 17.46 -11.40
C GLY A 361 -4.36 16.26 -11.49
N ASP A 362 -3.09 16.43 -11.18
CA ASP A 362 -2.10 15.36 -11.22
C ASP A 362 -1.38 15.21 -9.86
N ILE A 363 -0.81 14.04 -9.64
CA ILE A 363 0.00 13.76 -8.46
C ILE A 363 1.46 13.94 -8.85
N VAL A 364 2.17 14.81 -8.15
CA VAL A 364 3.55 15.19 -8.48
C VAL A 364 4.46 15.11 -7.26
N TYR A 365 5.76 14.93 -7.51
CA TYR A 365 6.78 14.93 -6.48
C TYR A 365 6.87 16.29 -5.78
N SER A 366 7.01 16.28 -4.48
CA SER A 366 7.25 17.48 -3.65
C SER A 366 8.63 17.44 -3.00
N SER A 367 8.93 16.39 -2.23
CA SER A 367 10.22 16.28 -1.52
C SER A 367 10.53 14.84 -1.17
N THR A 368 11.73 14.59 -0.65
CA THR A 368 12.16 13.27 -0.14
C THR A 368 12.57 13.42 1.32
N TYR A 369 12.15 12.46 2.13
CA TYR A 369 12.61 12.31 3.50
C TYR A 369 13.58 11.15 3.60
N ASN A 370 14.78 11.41 4.09
CA ASN A 370 15.79 10.42 4.41
C ASN A 370 15.91 10.36 5.92
N GLY A 371 15.53 9.23 6.48
CA GLY A 371 15.55 9.04 7.93
C GLY A 371 16.93 9.04 8.57
#